data_d3a3510e104f0b487ad3e124603edc25
#
_entry.id   d3a3510e104f0b487ad3e124603edc25
#
_cell.length_a   1.000
_cell.length_b   1.000
_cell.length_c   1.000
_cell.angle_alpha   90.00
_cell.angle_beta   90.00
_cell.angle_gamma   90.00
#
_symmetry.space_group_name_H-M   'P 1'
#
loop_
_entity.id
_entity.type
_entity.pdbx_description
1 polymer ?
#
loop_
_entity_poly.entity_id
_entity_poly.type
_entity_poly.pdbx_seq_one_letter_code
_entity_poly.pdbx_strand_id
1 'polypeptide(L)'
;MATKRNRADSAASAVRAMVNASKDEIAVPAHVNLRGGDQVFWQGVVRARARDEWTETDLVVAAQLARCLHDIENEQSALDVEGTVIKNDKGTAVVNPRVSVLEQFARREMALMRTLRMGGRVAGAARDEAPGRKIERQSRKLREELEDDELLA
;
A
#
# COMPACT_ATOMS: atom_id res chain seq x y z
N MET A 1 27.97 6.05 21.23
CA MET A 1 28.31 6.58 19.87
C MET A 1 27.05 7.18 19.27
N ALA A 2 27.05 8.48 19.00
CA ALA A 2 25.88 9.15 18.42
C ALA A 2 25.77 8.77 16.93
N THR A 3 24.70 8.12 16.55
CA THR A 3 24.38 7.80 15.15
C THR A 3 24.11 9.10 14.39
N LYS A 4 25.03 9.44 13.47
CA LYS A 4 24.91 10.62 12.62
C LYS A 4 23.67 10.47 11.73
N ARG A 5 22.63 11.25 11.98
CA ARG A 5 21.42 11.29 11.14
C ARG A 5 21.84 11.75 9.75
N ASN A 6 21.76 10.87 8.76
CA ASN A 6 21.99 11.23 7.36
C ASN A 6 20.83 12.14 6.90
N ARG A 7 21.17 13.27 6.28
CA ARG A 7 20.18 14.13 5.62
C ARG A 7 19.57 13.35 4.45
N ALA A 8 18.25 13.49 4.25
CA ALA A 8 17.51 12.85 3.15
C ALA A 8 18.08 13.18 1.75
N ASP A 9 18.76 14.32 1.61
CA ASP A 9 19.38 14.80 0.36
C ASP A 9 20.87 14.41 0.22
N SER A 10 21.38 13.49 1.04
CA SER A 10 22.79 13.08 0.96
C SER A 10 23.01 12.16 -0.26
N ALA A 11 24.23 12.22 -0.85
CA ALA A 11 24.62 11.29 -1.93
C ALA A 11 24.45 9.81 -1.52
N ALA A 12 24.67 9.49 -0.25
CA ALA A 12 24.42 8.16 0.31
C ALA A 12 22.94 7.75 0.27
N SER A 13 22.01 8.71 0.44
CA SER A 13 20.57 8.46 0.30
C SER A 13 20.20 8.20 -1.15
N ALA A 14 20.75 8.97 -2.09
CA ALA A 14 20.53 8.77 -3.52
C ALA A 14 21.05 7.41 -4.01
N VAL A 15 22.25 7.02 -3.62
CA VAL A 15 22.83 5.71 -3.96
C VAL A 15 21.97 4.58 -3.38
N ARG A 16 21.51 4.70 -2.13
CA ARG A 16 20.63 3.70 -1.52
C ARG A 16 19.31 3.58 -2.26
N ALA A 17 18.69 4.69 -2.67
CA ALA A 17 17.47 4.68 -3.45
C ALA A 17 17.67 4.01 -4.82
N MET A 18 18.80 4.24 -5.50
CA MET A 18 19.13 3.55 -6.75
C MET A 18 19.32 2.05 -6.56
N VAL A 19 20.06 1.63 -5.52
CA VAL A 19 20.21 0.21 -5.18
C VAL A 19 18.86 -0.44 -4.84
N ASN A 20 17.97 0.27 -4.14
CA ASN A 20 16.64 -0.25 -3.84
C ASN A 20 15.77 -0.38 -5.09
N ALA A 21 15.90 0.54 -6.05
CA ALA A 21 15.17 0.49 -7.32
C ALA A 21 15.64 -0.68 -8.22
N SER A 22 16.91 -1.08 -8.11
CA SER A 22 17.45 -2.22 -8.87
C SER A 22 17.11 -3.60 -8.28
N LYS A 23 16.55 -3.66 -7.08
CA LYS A 23 16.14 -4.92 -6.46
C LYS A 23 14.76 -5.35 -6.95
N ASP A 24 14.53 -6.66 -6.98
CA ASP A 24 13.22 -7.24 -7.27
C ASP A 24 12.12 -6.67 -6.37
N GLU A 25 10.87 -6.82 -6.77
CA GLU A 25 9.72 -6.39 -5.96
C GLU A 25 9.77 -6.98 -4.54
N ILE A 26 9.18 -6.23 -3.59
CA ILE A 26 9.07 -6.72 -2.21
C ILE A 26 8.15 -7.94 -2.20
N ALA A 27 8.69 -9.09 -1.86
CA ALA A 27 7.92 -10.33 -1.77
C ALA A 27 7.03 -10.33 -0.52
N VAL A 28 5.91 -11.02 -0.62
CA VAL A 28 5.04 -11.31 0.53
C VAL A 28 5.82 -12.23 1.49
N PRO A 29 5.77 -11.99 2.82
CA PRO A 29 6.38 -12.90 3.78
C PRO A 29 5.90 -14.33 3.61
N ALA A 30 6.80 -15.32 3.65
CA ALA A 30 6.51 -16.71 3.30
C ALA A 30 5.39 -17.37 4.12
N HIS A 31 5.17 -16.89 5.35
CA HIS A 31 4.11 -17.36 6.26
C HIS A 31 2.76 -16.66 6.03
N VAL A 32 2.67 -15.71 5.08
CA VAL A 32 1.44 -14.97 4.76
C VAL A 32 0.95 -15.41 3.39
N ASN A 33 -0.27 -15.92 3.33
CA ASN A 33 -0.90 -16.30 2.07
C ASN A 33 -1.87 -15.21 1.60
N LEU A 34 -1.62 -14.57 0.46
CA LEU A 34 -2.51 -13.61 -0.20
C LEU A 34 -3.33 -14.30 -1.27
N ARG A 35 -4.60 -13.93 -1.39
CA ARG A 35 -5.48 -14.35 -2.50
C ARG A 35 -5.04 -13.64 -3.79
N GLY A 36 -5.40 -14.16 -4.94
CA GLY A 36 -5.06 -13.53 -6.22
C GLY A 36 -5.49 -12.07 -6.32
N GLY A 37 -6.68 -11.73 -5.84
CA GLY A 37 -7.18 -10.35 -5.82
C GLY A 37 -6.43 -9.42 -4.84
N ASP A 38 -5.85 -9.97 -3.76
CA ASP A 38 -5.07 -9.19 -2.80
C ASP A 38 -3.73 -8.70 -3.38
N GLN A 39 -3.20 -9.40 -4.41
CA GLN A 39 -1.88 -9.11 -5.00
C GLN A 39 -1.82 -7.72 -5.64
N VAL A 40 -2.91 -7.29 -6.28
CA VAL A 40 -3.00 -5.96 -6.89
C VAL A 40 -2.84 -4.87 -5.82
N PHE A 41 -3.53 -5.04 -4.69
CA PHE A 41 -3.45 -4.09 -3.56
C PHE A 41 -2.11 -4.17 -2.84
N TRP A 42 -1.53 -5.37 -2.71
CA TRP A 42 -0.20 -5.57 -2.13
C TRP A 42 0.85 -4.70 -2.81
N GLN A 43 0.89 -4.74 -4.13
CA GLN A 43 1.82 -3.95 -4.92
C GLN A 43 1.66 -2.44 -4.65
N GLY A 44 0.42 -1.95 -4.57
CA GLY A 44 0.11 -0.56 -4.23
C GLY A 44 0.61 -0.17 -2.84
N VAL A 45 0.35 -1.03 -1.85
CA VAL A 45 0.73 -0.80 -0.45
C VAL A 45 2.25 -0.73 -0.29
N VAL A 46 3.00 -1.71 -0.82
CA VAL A 46 4.46 -1.74 -0.63
C VAL A 46 5.20 -0.64 -1.39
N ARG A 47 4.61 -0.11 -2.47
CA ARG A 47 5.15 1.04 -3.21
C ARG A 47 4.96 2.39 -2.51
N ALA A 48 4.12 2.45 -1.49
CA ALA A 48 3.85 3.70 -0.76
C ALA A 48 5.01 4.16 0.12
N ARG A 49 5.96 3.28 0.44
CA ARG A 49 7.17 3.57 1.23
C ARG A 49 8.42 3.07 0.51
N ALA A 50 9.57 3.66 0.83
CA ALA A 50 10.86 3.18 0.31
C ALA A 50 11.16 1.77 0.86
N ARG A 51 11.86 0.97 0.05
CA ARG A 51 12.08 -0.46 0.33
C ARG A 51 12.78 -0.71 1.69
N ASP A 52 13.74 0.13 2.04
CA ASP A 52 14.54 0.03 3.26
C ASP A 52 13.82 0.50 4.53
N GLU A 53 12.62 1.06 4.38
CA GLU A 53 11.74 1.45 5.49
C GLU A 53 10.82 0.31 5.96
N TRP A 54 10.75 -0.79 5.20
CA TRP A 54 9.90 -1.92 5.54
C TRP A 54 10.62 -2.90 6.47
N THR A 55 10.06 -3.12 7.65
CA THR A 55 10.43 -4.24 8.52
C THR A 55 9.58 -5.46 8.17
N GLU A 56 10.03 -6.65 8.58
CA GLU A 56 9.25 -7.88 8.38
C GLU A 56 7.85 -7.80 9.04
N THR A 57 7.77 -7.20 10.22
CA THR A 57 6.50 -6.96 10.91
C THR A 57 5.60 -6.00 10.12
N ASP A 58 6.17 -4.93 9.56
CA ASP A 58 5.41 -3.99 8.71
C ASP A 58 4.84 -4.71 7.48
N LEU A 59 5.60 -5.63 6.87
CA LEU A 59 5.13 -6.40 5.70
C LEU A 59 3.95 -7.31 6.05
N VAL A 60 3.90 -7.88 7.25
CA VAL A 60 2.74 -8.65 7.72
C VAL A 60 1.51 -7.74 7.84
N VAL A 61 1.67 -6.54 8.43
CA VAL A 61 0.59 -5.55 8.54
C VAL A 61 0.16 -5.04 7.16
N ALA A 62 1.10 -4.84 6.24
CA ALA A 62 0.83 -4.45 4.86
C ALA A 62 -0.01 -5.51 4.12
N ALA A 63 0.25 -6.79 4.36
CA ALA A 63 -0.56 -7.88 3.81
C ALA A 63 -1.99 -7.87 4.36
N GLN A 64 -2.18 -7.54 5.65
CA GLN A 64 -3.52 -7.34 6.20
C GLN A 64 -4.24 -6.14 5.58
N LEU A 65 -3.51 -5.05 5.29
CA LEU A 65 -4.07 -3.90 4.62
C LEU A 65 -4.49 -4.25 3.18
N ALA A 66 -3.66 -4.97 2.43
CA ALA A 66 -3.98 -5.42 1.08
C ALA A 66 -5.27 -6.28 1.04
N ARG A 67 -5.43 -7.22 1.99
CA ARG A 67 -6.66 -7.99 2.13
C ARG A 67 -7.88 -7.11 2.44
N CYS A 68 -7.72 -6.16 3.35
CA CYS A 68 -8.79 -5.26 3.75
C CYS A 68 -9.27 -4.40 2.58
N LEU A 69 -8.35 -3.87 1.78
CA LEU A 69 -8.66 -3.09 0.58
C LEU A 69 -9.41 -3.92 -0.46
N HIS A 70 -8.99 -5.17 -0.70
CA HIS A 70 -9.69 -6.07 -1.60
C HIS A 70 -11.09 -6.43 -1.09
N ASP A 71 -11.24 -6.67 0.22
CA ASP A 71 -12.56 -6.98 0.81
C ASP A 71 -13.50 -5.76 0.73
N ILE A 72 -13.00 -4.53 0.92
CA ILE A 72 -13.76 -3.28 0.72
C ILE A 72 -14.28 -3.20 -0.72
N GLU A 73 -13.41 -3.42 -1.71
CA GLU A 73 -13.78 -3.35 -3.12
C GLU A 73 -14.85 -4.39 -3.49
N ASN A 74 -14.73 -5.61 -2.99
CA ASN A 74 -15.71 -6.66 -3.22
C ASN A 74 -17.07 -6.32 -2.59
N GLU A 75 -17.06 -5.85 -1.33
CA GLU A 75 -18.31 -5.48 -0.65
C GLU A 75 -18.94 -4.22 -1.26
N GLN A 76 -18.13 -3.26 -1.73
CA GLN A 76 -18.62 -2.08 -2.44
C GLN A 76 -19.25 -2.48 -3.77
N SER A 77 -18.59 -3.33 -4.55
CA SER A 77 -19.13 -3.83 -5.82
C SER A 77 -20.47 -4.57 -5.63
N ALA A 78 -20.58 -5.36 -4.58
CA ALA A 78 -21.83 -6.04 -4.25
C ALA A 78 -22.93 -5.05 -3.81
N LEU A 79 -22.55 -4.04 -3.00
CA LEU A 79 -23.50 -2.99 -2.56
C LEU A 79 -24.02 -2.14 -3.72
N ASP A 80 -23.18 -1.86 -4.73
CA ASP A 80 -23.55 -1.10 -5.92
C ASP A 80 -24.62 -1.84 -6.74
N VAL A 81 -24.58 -3.18 -6.73
CA VAL A 81 -25.60 -4.02 -7.40
C VAL A 81 -26.88 -4.14 -6.57
N GLU A 82 -26.73 -4.38 -5.26
CA GLU A 82 -27.88 -4.64 -4.38
C GLU A 82 -28.59 -3.36 -3.94
N GLY A 83 -27.86 -2.25 -3.86
CA GLY A 83 -28.32 -0.95 -3.33
C GLY A 83 -28.19 -0.87 -1.80
N THR A 84 -28.16 0.37 -1.30
CA THR A 84 -28.04 0.68 0.13
C THR A 84 -29.28 0.37 0.94
N VAL A 85 -30.44 0.25 0.28
CA VAL A 85 -31.73 -0.11 0.89
C VAL A 85 -32.28 -1.31 0.16
N ILE A 86 -32.58 -2.36 0.89
CA ILE A 86 -33.14 -3.62 0.39
C ILE A 86 -34.51 -3.89 1.04
N LYS A 87 -35.28 -4.78 0.47
CA LYS A 87 -36.53 -5.26 1.09
C LYS A 87 -36.23 -6.57 1.82
N ASN A 88 -36.66 -6.65 3.09
CA ASN A 88 -36.64 -7.90 3.84
C ASN A 88 -37.74 -8.85 3.37
N ASP A 89 -37.77 -10.07 3.92
CA ASP A 89 -38.75 -11.11 3.59
C ASP A 89 -40.22 -10.67 3.81
N LYS A 90 -40.45 -9.66 4.64
CA LYS A 90 -41.78 -9.06 4.90
C LYS A 90 -42.08 -7.89 3.97
N GLY A 91 -41.21 -7.57 3.00
CA GLY A 91 -41.37 -6.45 2.08
C GLY A 91 -41.01 -5.07 2.66
N THR A 92 -40.53 -4.99 3.90
CA THR A 92 -40.18 -3.73 4.55
C THR A 92 -38.79 -3.27 4.05
N ALA A 93 -38.66 -1.98 3.71
CA ALA A 93 -37.38 -1.37 3.37
C ALA A 93 -36.46 -1.33 4.60
N VAL A 94 -35.28 -1.87 4.46
CA VAL A 94 -34.25 -1.91 5.51
C VAL A 94 -32.88 -1.53 4.90
N VAL A 95 -31.98 -1.01 5.74
CA VAL A 95 -30.59 -0.73 5.30
C VAL A 95 -29.91 -2.06 4.98
N ASN A 96 -29.19 -2.10 3.86
CA ASN A 96 -28.39 -3.27 3.48
C ASN A 96 -27.31 -3.53 4.55
N PRO A 97 -27.21 -4.73 5.12
CA PRO A 97 -26.21 -5.08 6.12
C PRO A 97 -24.75 -4.84 5.64
N ARG A 98 -24.50 -4.88 4.32
CA ARG A 98 -23.18 -4.59 3.75
C ARG A 98 -22.66 -3.19 4.08
N VAL A 99 -23.55 -2.21 4.25
CA VAL A 99 -23.17 -0.86 4.68
C VAL A 99 -22.42 -0.90 6.01
N SER A 100 -22.93 -1.68 6.97
CA SER A 100 -22.26 -1.84 8.28
C SER A 100 -20.94 -2.60 8.18
N VAL A 101 -20.85 -3.59 7.28
CA VAL A 101 -19.60 -4.32 7.01
C VAL A 101 -18.54 -3.40 6.42
N LEU A 102 -18.93 -2.59 5.43
CA LEU A 102 -18.03 -1.59 4.81
C LEU A 102 -17.53 -0.57 5.82
N GLU A 103 -18.37 -0.08 6.71
CA GLU A 103 -17.92 0.83 7.78
C GLU A 103 -16.89 0.18 8.72
N GLN A 104 -17.05 -1.11 9.04
CA GLN A 104 -16.09 -1.84 9.85
C GLN A 104 -14.77 -2.02 9.13
N PHE A 105 -14.78 -2.35 7.84
CA PHE A 105 -13.58 -2.44 7.02
C PHE A 105 -12.88 -1.09 6.87
N ALA A 106 -13.62 0.00 6.64
CA ALA A 106 -13.04 1.35 6.57
C ALA A 106 -12.34 1.77 7.87
N ARG A 107 -12.91 1.43 9.03
CA ARG A 107 -12.25 1.67 10.33
C ARG A 107 -10.98 0.82 10.48
N ARG A 108 -11.01 -0.44 10.05
CA ARG A 108 -9.84 -1.34 10.05
C ARG A 108 -8.75 -0.85 9.12
N GLU A 109 -9.10 -0.42 7.91
CA GLU A 109 -8.19 0.19 6.94
C GLU A 109 -7.46 1.39 7.55
N MET A 110 -8.22 2.35 8.12
CA MET A 110 -7.63 3.52 8.77
C MET A 110 -6.68 3.16 9.91
N ALA A 111 -7.01 2.12 10.71
CA ALA A 111 -6.15 1.66 11.78
C ALA A 111 -4.84 1.05 11.25
N LEU A 112 -4.92 0.20 10.21
CA LEU A 112 -3.76 -0.40 9.55
C LEU A 112 -2.88 0.65 8.88
N MET A 113 -3.48 1.63 8.18
CA MET A 113 -2.75 2.75 7.58
C MET A 113 -2.01 3.58 8.62
N ARG A 114 -2.61 3.85 9.77
CA ARG A 114 -1.96 4.56 10.90
C ARG A 114 -0.78 3.75 11.44
N THR A 115 -0.96 2.44 11.64
CA THR A 115 0.11 1.55 12.11
C THR A 115 1.30 1.58 11.16
N LEU A 116 1.05 1.55 9.87
CA LEU A 116 2.06 1.64 8.82
C LEU A 116 2.54 3.08 8.56
N ARG A 117 2.01 4.09 9.27
CA ARG A 117 2.31 5.51 9.06
C ARG A 117 2.03 6.00 7.62
N MET A 118 1.06 5.37 6.96
CA MET A 118 0.67 5.67 5.57
C MET A 118 -0.50 6.68 5.50
N GLY A 119 -1.26 6.83 6.59
CA GLY A 119 -2.40 7.73 6.67
C GLY A 119 -1.98 9.13 7.09
N GLY A 120 -2.09 10.08 6.17
CA GLY A 120 -2.01 11.51 6.45
C GLY A 120 -0.60 12.04 6.77
N ARG A 121 -0.28 13.16 6.17
CA ARG A 121 0.90 13.96 6.48
C ARG A 121 0.88 14.35 7.96
N VAL A 122 1.62 13.64 8.80
CA VAL A 122 2.07 14.23 10.05
C VAL A 122 3.07 15.32 9.64
N ALA A 123 2.66 16.59 9.82
CA ALA A 123 3.49 17.74 9.50
C ALA A 123 4.81 17.60 10.27
N GLY A 124 5.88 17.21 9.58
CA GLY A 124 7.21 17.00 10.17
C GLY A 124 7.92 15.74 9.68
N ALA A 125 7.29 14.56 9.69
CA ALA A 125 7.92 13.32 9.24
C ALA A 125 7.95 13.18 7.71
N ALA A 126 7.00 13.80 7.00
CA ALA A 126 6.89 13.72 5.55
C ALA A 126 7.99 14.48 4.78
N ARG A 127 8.74 15.38 5.44
CA ARG A 127 9.83 16.12 4.79
C ARG A 127 11.06 15.25 4.55
N ASP A 128 11.32 14.27 5.42
CA ASP A 128 12.52 13.43 5.33
C ASP A 128 12.34 12.21 4.41
N GLU A 129 11.11 11.74 4.20
CA GLU A 129 10.80 10.55 3.40
C GLU A 129 10.51 10.87 1.91
N ALA A 130 10.03 12.07 1.61
CA ALA A 130 9.62 12.45 0.26
C ALA A 130 10.75 12.42 -0.80
N PRO A 131 12.01 12.83 -0.49
CA PRO A 131 13.10 12.80 -1.44
C PRO A 131 13.51 11.37 -1.84
N GLY A 132 13.63 10.47 -0.87
CA GLY A 132 13.99 9.07 -1.11
C GLY A 132 12.99 8.34 -2.02
N ARG A 133 11.70 8.48 -1.75
CA ARG A 133 10.61 7.92 -2.58
C ARG A 133 10.59 8.50 -3.99
N LYS A 134 10.85 9.80 -4.13
CA LYS A 134 10.90 10.46 -5.43
C LYS A 134 12.05 9.91 -6.29
N ILE A 135 13.24 9.77 -5.71
CA ILE A 135 14.42 9.23 -6.39
C ILE A 135 14.21 7.76 -6.76
N GLU A 136 13.67 6.95 -5.85
CA GLU A 136 13.36 5.54 -6.10
C GLU A 136 12.36 5.37 -7.24
N ARG A 137 11.30 6.20 -7.26
CA ARG A 137 10.31 6.20 -8.34
C ARG A 137 10.90 6.63 -9.69
N GLN A 138 11.78 7.63 -9.69
CA GLN A 138 12.47 8.06 -10.89
C GLN A 138 13.42 6.98 -11.41
N SER A 139 14.16 6.31 -10.53
CA SER A 139 15.06 5.21 -10.90
C SER A 139 14.32 4.01 -11.47
N ARG A 140 13.11 3.69 -10.95
CA ARG A 140 12.26 2.64 -11.53
C ARG A 140 11.80 2.98 -12.93
N LYS A 141 11.34 4.21 -13.15
CA LYS A 141 10.93 4.66 -14.48
C LYS A 141 12.05 4.58 -15.51
N LEU A 142 13.25 5.04 -15.13
CA LEU A 142 14.42 4.93 -15.99
C LEU A 142 14.78 3.48 -16.31
N ARG A 143 14.63 2.58 -15.36
CA ARG A 143 14.85 1.15 -15.59
C ARG A 143 13.80 0.58 -16.56
N GLU A 144 12.52 0.88 -16.37
CA GLU A 144 11.43 0.47 -17.25
C GLU A 144 11.66 0.99 -18.68
N GLU A 145 12.07 2.26 -18.82
CA GLU A 145 12.41 2.86 -20.12
C GLU A 145 13.60 2.19 -20.81
N LEU A 146 14.64 1.80 -20.06
CA LEU A 146 15.81 1.08 -20.59
C LEU A 146 15.48 -0.36 -20.99
N GLU A 147 14.64 -1.06 -20.22
CA GLU A 147 14.18 -2.41 -20.53
C GLU A 147 13.30 -2.41 -21.79
N ASP A 148 12.46 -1.37 -21.98
CA ASP A 148 11.65 -1.21 -23.19
C ASP A 148 12.51 -0.88 -24.43
N ASP A 149 13.56 -0.07 -24.29
CA ASP A 149 14.50 0.25 -25.38
C ASP A 149 15.35 -0.98 -25.80
N GLU A 150 15.74 -1.86 -24.85
CA GLU A 150 16.44 -3.09 -25.16
C GLU A 150 15.56 -4.11 -25.90
N LEU A 151 14.25 -4.07 -25.72
CA LEU A 151 13.28 -4.93 -26.42
C LEU A 151 12.99 -4.44 -27.86
N LEU A 152 13.34 -3.20 -28.19
CA LEU A 152 13.12 -2.59 -29.50
C LEU A 152 14.37 -2.58 -30.39
N ALA A 153 15.52 -3.00 -29.89
CA ALA A 153 16.80 -3.05 -30.58
C ALA A 153 17.11 -4.47 -31.12
#